data_5a5c4ec15f093fb0fdf3572e62215880
#
_entry.id   5a5c4ec15f093fb0fdf3572e62215880
#
_cell.length_a   1.000
_cell.length_b   1.000
_cell.length_c   1.000
_cell.angle_alpha   90.00
_cell.angle_beta   90.00
_cell.angle_gamma   90.00
#
_symmetry.space_group_name_H-M   'P 1'
#
loop_
_entity.id
_entity.type
_entity.pdbx_description
1 polymer ?
#
loop_
_entity_poly.entity_id
_entity_poly.type
_entity_poly.pdbx_seq_one_letter_code
_entity_poly.pdbx_strand_id
1 'polypeptide(L)'
;MTLNIITHPSLAPLRHGFFTRKGGASSGVFSGLNCGLGSSDQREVVMLNRARVAEAMNVPALASVYQVHSADVVVVHDPSDAEGIKADAMVCNAPDVALGILTADCQPVLFADVENHVIGAAHAGWKGALNGVMDATVEKMIGLGAQRENIVGVIGPSISQKSYEVGAEFLGDFMYEDDQNTRFFANGQKGKYQFDLPGYGLHRLRAAGIKSAEWTGHCTYSDPNLFYSYRRTCHENAADYGRLISTISL
;
A
#
# COMPACT_ATOMS: atom_id res chain seq x y z
N MET A 1 6.32 3.46 23.84
CA MET A 1 6.66 4.37 22.71
C MET A 1 5.40 4.57 21.89
N THR A 2 5.07 5.81 21.52
CA THR A 2 3.84 6.12 20.80
C THR A 2 4.02 5.84 19.31
N LEU A 3 3.07 5.14 18.67
CA LEU A 3 3.01 4.99 17.23
C LEU A 3 2.74 6.34 16.56
N ASN A 4 3.32 6.56 15.41
CA ASN A 4 3.02 7.72 14.57
C ASN A 4 2.25 7.23 13.35
N ILE A 5 0.97 7.66 13.25
CA ILE A 5 -0.01 7.17 12.30
C ILE A 5 -0.49 8.34 11.45
N ILE A 6 -0.42 8.19 10.13
CA ILE A 6 -1.00 9.12 9.18
C ILE A 6 -2.42 8.63 8.87
N THR A 7 -3.41 9.50 9.01
CA THR A 7 -4.80 9.23 8.66
C THR A 7 -5.26 10.17 7.54
N HIS A 8 -6.40 9.87 6.92
CA HIS A 8 -6.97 10.69 5.86
C HIS A 8 -8.47 10.92 6.09
N PRO A 9 -8.97 12.17 6.05
CA PRO A 9 -10.37 12.47 6.38
C PRO A 9 -11.38 11.75 5.48
N SER A 10 -11.04 11.47 4.24
CA SER A 10 -11.94 10.78 3.29
C SER A 10 -12.23 9.33 3.67
N LEU A 11 -11.46 8.70 4.56
CA LEU A 11 -11.71 7.37 5.09
C LEU A 11 -12.46 7.38 6.44
N ALA A 12 -12.73 8.57 7.00
CA ALA A 12 -13.53 8.67 8.21
C ALA A 12 -14.99 8.25 7.94
N PRO A 13 -15.70 7.62 8.93
CA PRO A 13 -15.29 7.40 10.31
C PRO A 13 -14.53 6.08 10.56
N LEU A 14 -14.15 5.36 9.51
CA LEU A 14 -13.49 4.05 9.65
C LEU A 14 -12.12 4.16 10.34
N ARG A 15 -11.78 3.14 11.13
CA ARG A 15 -10.43 3.04 11.68
C ARG A 15 -9.47 2.70 10.55
N HIS A 16 -8.48 3.55 10.35
CA HIS A 16 -7.46 3.36 9.32
C HIS A 16 -6.15 4.03 9.72
N GLY A 17 -5.07 3.60 9.14
CA GLY A 17 -3.79 4.23 9.37
C GLY A 17 -2.72 3.78 8.39
N PHE A 18 -1.95 4.76 7.93
CA PHE A 18 -0.67 4.54 7.26
C PHE A 18 0.40 4.70 8.34
N PHE A 19 0.91 3.58 8.85
CA PHE A 19 1.85 3.57 9.97
C PHE A 19 3.24 3.94 9.48
N THR A 20 3.87 4.89 10.17
CA THR A 20 5.28 5.21 9.93
C THR A 20 6.19 4.19 10.61
N ARG A 21 7.51 4.30 10.39
CA ARG A 21 8.48 3.44 11.10
C ARG A 21 8.64 3.74 12.59
N LYS A 22 7.97 4.77 13.13
CA LYS A 22 8.10 5.18 14.53
C LYS A 22 7.31 4.28 15.48
N GLY A 23 7.84 4.11 16.70
CA GLY A 23 7.15 3.41 17.78
C GLY A 23 7.29 1.89 17.79
N GLY A 24 8.08 1.32 16.89
CA GLY A 24 8.38 -0.11 16.84
C GLY A 24 9.53 -0.56 17.75
N ALA A 25 9.80 -1.85 17.72
CA ALA A 25 10.81 -2.52 18.55
C ALA A 25 12.02 -3.02 17.75
N SER A 26 11.97 -2.99 16.43
CA SER A 26 13.09 -3.45 15.58
C SER A 26 14.30 -2.52 15.66
N SER A 27 15.48 -3.07 15.36
CA SER A 27 16.78 -2.39 15.45
C SER A 27 17.58 -2.51 14.14
N GLY A 28 18.76 -1.89 14.07
CA GLY A 28 19.62 -1.92 12.89
C GLY A 28 18.92 -1.32 11.65
N VAL A 29 19.06 -1.97 10.51
CA VAL A 29 18.42 -1.54 9.23
C VAL A 29 16.88 -1.54 9.31
N PHE A 30 16.32 -2.34 10.24
CA PHE A 30 14.89 -2.42 10.52
C PHE A 30 14.42 -1.45 11.61
N SER A 31 15.30 -0.59 12.13
CA SER A 31 15.01 0.26 13.30
C SER A 31 13.64 0.92 13.21
N GLY A 32 12.75 0.56 14.14
CA GLY A 32 11.37 1.05 14.23
C GLY A 32 10.30 -0.04 14.05
N LEU A 33 9.17 0.33 13.44
CA LEU A 33 7.96 -0.49 13.28
C LEU A 33 8.03 -1.33 12.00
N ASN A 34 9.01 -2.26 11.91
CA ASN A 34 9.03 -3.22 10.81
C ASN A 34 7.94 -4.27 11.01
N CYS A 35 7.00 -4.36 10.05
CA CYS A 35 5.88 -5.31 10.07
C CYS A 35 6.02 -6.43 9.03
N GLY A 36 7.15 -6.49 8.32
CA GLY A 36 7.41 -7.45 7.23
C GLY A 36 7.91 -8.79 7.71
N LEU A 37 7.04 -9.81 7.77
CA LEU A 37 7.39 -11.19 8.15
C LEU A 37 8.39 -11.86 7.19
N GLY A 38 8.50 -11.36 5.95
CA GLY A 38 9.48 -11.82 4.96
C GLY A 38 10.83 -11.08 5.01
N SER A 39 11.08 -10.23 6.02
CA SER A 39 12.39 -9.61 6.25
C SER A 39 13.33 -10.56 7.02
N SER A 40 14.62 -10.27 6.98
CA SER A 40 15.63 -10.95 7.81
C SER A 40 15.69 -10.43 9.27
N ASP A 41 14.71 -9.63 9.69
CA ASP A 41 14.53 -9.19 11.07
C ASP A 41 14.11 -10.37 11.98
N GLN A 42 14.28 -10.20 13.29
CA GLN A 42 13.83 -11.18 14.28
C GLN A 42 12.30 -11.32 14.22
N ARG A 43 11.83 -12.54 13.95
CA ARG A 43 10.39 -12.83 13.77
C ARG A 43 9.55 -12.39 14.97
N GLU A 44 10.02 -12.62 16.17
CA GLU A 44 9.34 -12.26 17.42
C GLU A 44 9.18 -10.75 17.56
N VAL A 45 10.17 -9.97 17.10
CA VAL A 45 10.13 -8.50 17.10
C VAL A 45 9.15 -7.98 16.05
N VAL A 46 9.13 -8.59 14.86
CA VAL A 46 8.14 -8.27 13.83
C VAL A 46 6.71 -8.57 14.32
N MET A 47 6.51 -9.71 14.98
CA MET A 47 5.22 -10.07 15.58
C MET A 47 4.79 -9.07 16.66
N LEU A 48 5.72 -8.63 17.53
CA LEU A 48 5.45 -7.58 18.51
C LEU A 48 5.03 -6.26 17.83
N ASN A 49 5.70 -5.87 16.75
CA ASN A 49 5.32 -4.67 15.98
C ASN A 49 3.91 -4.80 15.40
N ARG A 50 3.57 -5.94 14.81
CA ARG A 50 2.24 -6.23 14.27
C ARG A 50 1.16 -6.23 15.37
N ALA A 51 1.47 -6.76 16.56
CA ALA A 51 0.57 -6.72 17.71
C ALA A 51 0.28 -5.26 18.15
N ARG A 52 1.28 -4.38 18.17
CA ARG A 52 1.08 -2.95 18.43
C ARG A 52 0.15 -2.28 17.42
N VAL A 53 0.27 -2.67 16.14
CA VAL A 53 -0.63 -2.17 15.09
C VAL A 53 -2.06 -2.69 15.31
N ALA A 54 -2.24 -3.99 15.60
CA ALA A 54 -3.54 -4.57 15.90
C ALA A 54 -4.21 -3.90 17.11
N GLU A 55 -3.44 -3.63 18.18
CA GLU A 55 -3.90 -2.87 19.34
C GLU A 55 -4.35 -1.45 18.96
N ALA A 56 -3.56 -0.73 18.15
CA ALA A 56 -3.92 0.62 17.69
C ALA A 56 -5.17 0.62 16.81
N MET A 57 -5.40 -0.45 16.05
CA MET A 57 -6.61 -0.66 15.24
C MET A 57 -7.78 -1.21 16.06
N ASN A 58 -7.56 -1.58 17.33
CA ASN A 58 -8.55 -2.19 18.24
C ASN A 58 -9.17 -3.47 17.62
N VAL A 59 -8.34 -4.33 17.08
CA VAL A 59 -8.71 -5.63 16.51
C VAL A 59 -7.86 -6.75 17.11
N PRO A 60 -8.36 -8.01 17.16
CA PRO A 60 -7.60 -9.12 17.71
C PRO A 60 -6.39 -9.52 16.84
N ALA A 61 -6.50 -9.37 15.52
CA ALA A 61 -5.45 -9.74 14.57
C ALA A 61 -5.56 -8.92 13.27
N LEU A 62 -4.47 -8.91 12.49
CA LEU A 62 -4.40 -8.28 11.17
C LEU A 62 -4.44 -9.35 10.08
N ALA A 63 -5.36 -9.23 9.13
CA ALA A 63 -5.34 -9.98 7.90
C ALA A 63 -4.23 -9.46 6.98
N SER A 64 -3.38 -10.30 6.44
CA SER A 64 -2.39 -9.91 5.44
C SER A 64 -2.00 -11.09 4.55
N VAL A 65 -1.93 -10.83 3.25
CA VAL A 65 -1.55 -11.81 2.21
C VAL A 65 -0.05 -11.85 1.98
N TYR A 66 0.42 -12.87 1.28
CA TYR A 66 1.78 -12.92 0.75
C TYR A 66 1.83 -12.16 -0.59
N GLN A 67 2.31 -10.92 -0.54
CA GLN A 67 2.33 -9.98 -1.68
C GLN A 67 3.36 -10.42 -2.74
N VAL A 68 2.93 -10.53 -4.00
CA VAL A 68 3.72 -11.02 -5.14
C VAL A 68 3.71 -10.09 -6.35
N HIS A 69 3.20 -8.86 -6.18
CA HIS A 69 3.02 -7.85 -7.23
C HIS A 69 2.04 -8.29 -8.33
N SER A 70 1.00 -9.04 -7.96
CA SER A 70 -0.10 -9.46 -8.84
C SER A 70 -1.26 -8.46 -8.85
N ALA A 71 -2.34 -8.80 -9.54
CA ALA A 71 -3.63 -8.12 -9.45
C ALA A 71 -4.69 -8.98 -8.74
N ASP A 72 -4.27 -10.03 -8.04
CA ASP A 72 -5.17 -10.94 -7.33
C ASP A 72 -5.71 -10.29 -6.06
N VAL A 73 -7.02 -10.50 -5.81
CA VAL A 73 -7.77 -9.95 -4.69
C VAL A 73 -8.47 -11.06 -3.92
N VAL A 74 -8.27 -11.10 -2.60
CA VAL A 74 -8.88 -12.08 -1.69
C VAL A 74 -10.05 -11.44 -0.94
N VAL A 75 -11.15 -12.16 -0.80
CA VAL A 75 -12.23 -11.83 0.15
C VAL A 75 -11.84 -12.38 1.52
N VAL A 76 -11.93 -11.53 2.53
CA VAL A 76 -11.54 -11.85 3.91
C VAL A 76 -12.75 -11.66 4.82
N HIS A 77 -13.16 -12.70 5.52
CA HIS A 77 -14.18 -12.66 6.57
C HIS A 77 -13.57 -12.87 7.96
N ASP A 78 -12.43 -13.58 8.00
CA ASP A 78 -11.61 -13.80 9.19
C ASP A 78 -10.13 -13.58 8.83
N PRO A 79 -9.27 -13.08 9.72
CA PRO A 79 -7.85 -12.88 9.43
C PRO A 79 -7.12 -14.10 8.86
N SER A 80 -7.56 -15.32 9.23
CA SER A 80 -6.98 -16.58 8.73
C SER A 80 -7.25 -16.83 7.23
N ASP A 81 -8.28 -16.23 6.64
CA ASP A 81 -8.58 -16.35 5.20
C ASP A 81 -7.46 -15.80 4.30
N ALA A 82 -6.65 -14.89 4.82
CA ALA A 82 -5.53 -14.30 4.10
C ALA A 82 -4.19 -15.04 4.32
N GLU A 83 -4.15 -15.98 5.29
CA GLU A 83 -2.89 -16.57 5.74
C GLU A 83 -2.28 -17.49 4.66
N GLY A 84 -1.06 -17.18 4.23
CA GLY A 84 -0.33 -17.94 3.22
C GLY A 84 -0.85 -17.76 1.78
N ILE A 85 -1.90 -16.99 1.57
CA ILE A 85 -2.47 -16.75 0.23
C ILE A 85 -1.57 -15.74 -0.52
N LYS A 86 -1.23 -16.08 -1.76
CA LYS A 86 -0.52 -15.19 -2.68
C LYS A 86 -1.51 -14.26 -3.37
N ALA A 87 -1.47 -12.98 -3.03
CA ALA A 87 -2.30 -11.94 -3.62
C ALA A 87 -1.70 -10.57 -3.28
N ASP A 88 -2.22 -9.48 -3.86
CA ASP A 88 -1.76 -8.14 -3.57
C ASP A 88 -2.89 -7.20 -3.09
N ALA A 89 -4.10 -7.72 -2.97
CA ALA A 89 -5.22 -6.97 -2.40
C ALA A 89 -6.16 -7.88 -1.61
N MET A 90 -6.90 -7.24 -0.71
CA MET A 90 -7.93 -7.85 0.13
C MET A 90 -9.15 -6.94 0.18
N VAL A 91 -10.34 -7.55 0.29
CA VAL A 91 -11.60 -6.85 0.53
C VAL A 91 -12.37 -7.54 1.65
N CYS A 92 -13.16 -6.77 2.41
CA CYS A 92 -13.86 -7.27 3.58
C CYS A 92 -15.16 -6.50 3.81
N ASN A 93 -16.20 -7.20 4.30
CA ASN A 93 -17.42 -6.62 4.83
C ASN A 93 -17.78 -7.18 6.23
N ALA A 94 -16.81 -7.84 6.87
CA ALA A 94 -16.97 -8.36 8.23
C ALA A 94 -16.43 -7.35 9.27
N PRO A 95 -17.09 -7.18 10.43
CA PRO A 95 -16.59 -6.38 11.52
C PRO A 95 -15.35 -7.03 12.17
N ASP A 96 -14.61 -6.23 12.93
CA ASP A 96 -13.44 -6.67 13.73
C ASP A 96 -12.27 -7.28 12.93
N VAL A 97 -12.26 -7.12 11.61
CA VAL A 97 -11.15 -7.49 10.72
C VAL A 97 -10.43 -6.23 10.26
N ALA A 98 -9.12 -6.17 10.48
CA ALA A 98 -8.29 -5.15 9.87
C ALA A 98 -7.45 -5.73 8.73
N LEU A 99 -7.64 -5.18 7.54
CA LEU A 99 -6.82 -5.49 6.36
C LEU A 99 -5.49 -4.76 6.46
N GLY A 100 -4.36 -5.46 6.27
CA GLY A 100 -3.02 -4.90 6.40
C GLY A 100 -2.16 -5.13 5.16
N ILE A 101 -1.68 -4.07 4.53
CA ILE A 101 -0.80 -4.08 3.36
C ILE A 101 0.59 -3.60 3.73
N LEU A 102 1.61 -4.32 3.29
CA LEU A 102 3.02 -4.03 3.55
C LEU A 102 3.65 -3.31 2.36
N THR A 103 4.40 -2.24 2.64
CA THR A 103 5.09 -1.48 1.59
C THR A 103 6.47 -0.97 2.02
N ALA A 104 7.33 -0.75 1.03
CA ALA A 104 8.50 0.10 1.07
C ALA A 104 8.69 0.66 -0.34
N ASP A 105 8.17 1.86 -0.59
CA ASP A 105 8.06 2.59 -1.85
C ASP A 105 6.82 2.31 -2.71
N CYS A 106 6.34 1.06 -2.79
CA CYS A 106 5.07 0.77 -3.49
C CYS A 106 3.91 1.49 -2.81
N GLN A 107 2.83 1.75 -3.56
CA GLN A 107 1.63 2.40 -3.04
C GLN A 107 0.82 1.43 -2.17
N PRO A 108 0.57 1.71 -0.89
CA PRO A 108 -0.57 1.13 -0.20
C PRO A 108 -1.81 1.94 -0.58
N VAL A 109 -2.88 1.26 -0.98
CA VAL A 109 -4.16 1.91 -1.28
C VAL A 109 -5.20 1.35 -0.33
N LEU A 110 -5.87 2.23 0.42
CA LEU A 110 -6.99 1.88 1.28
C LEU A 110 -8.28 2.36 0.64
N PHE A 111 -9.29 1.49 0.62
CA PHE A 111 -10.59 1.74 0.02
C PHE A 111 -11.69 1.61 1.06
N ALA A 112 -12.74 2.43 0.92
CA ALA A 112 -13.92 2.39 1.77
C ALA A 112 -15.19 2.71 0.98
N ASP A 113 -16.22 1.91 1.18
CA ASP A 113 -17.62 2.28 1.01
C ASP A 113 -18.26 2.21 2.40
N VAL A 114 -18.36 3.38 3.03
CA VAL A 114 -18.87 3.51 4.42
C VAL A 114 -20.36 3.17 4.49
N GLU A 115 -21.12 3.52 3.45
CA GLU A 115 -22.58 3.34 3.42
C GLU A 115 -22.95 1.85 3.36
N ASN A 116 -22.18 1.07 2.60
CA ASN A 116 -22.42 -0.37 2.40
C ASN A 116 -21.52 -1.27 3.28
N HIS A 117 -20.74 -0.68 4.17
CA HIS A 117 -19.83 -1.41 5.06
C HIS A 117 -18.88 -2.37 4.33
N VAL A 118 -18.23 -1.88 3.28
CA VAL A 118 -17.22 -2.64 2.52
C VAL A 118 -15.91 -1.88 2.51
N ILE A 119 -14.83 -2.57 2.86
CA ILE A 119 -13.47 -2.03 2.84
C ILE A 119 -12.57 -2.83 1.92
N GLY A 120 -11.49 -2.20 1.46
CA GLY A 120 -10.44 -2.83 0.68
C GLY A 120 -9.06 -2.29 1.03
N ALA A 121 -8.04 -3.09 0.79
CA ALA A 121 -6.65 -2.68 0.91
C ALA A 121 -5.82 -3.35 -0.19
N ALA A 122 -5.02 -2.56 -0.93
CA ALA A 122 -4.21 -3.06 -2.04
C ALA A 122 -2.76 -2.61 -1.95
N HIS A 123 -1.85 -3.51 -2.31
CA HIS A 123 -0.45 -3.24 -2.60
C HIS A 123 -0.30 -2.96 -4.10
N ALA A 124 -0.12 -1.71 -4.46
CA ALA A 124 0.03 -1.29 -5.84
C ALA A 124 1.47 -0.84 -6.14
N GLY A 125 2.40 -1.79 -6.25
CA GLY A 125 3.67 -1.56 -6.91
C GLY A 125 3.42 -1.29 -8.41
N TRP A 126 4.42 -0.85 -9.16
CA TRP A 126 4.24 -0.48 -10.56
C TRP A 126 3.63 -1.60 -11.43
N LYS A 127 4.05 -2.86 -11.23
CA LYS A 127 3.48 -4.02 -11.94
C LYS A 127 2.01 -4.24 -11.58
N GLY A 128 1.69 -4.28 -10.28
CA GLY A 128 0.31 -4.43 -9.83
C GLY A 128 -0.59 -3.29 -10.30
N ALA A 129 -0.09 -2.05 -10.27
CA ALA A 129 -0.81 -0.88 -10.77
C ALA A 129 -1.06 -0.97 -12.29
N LEU A 130 -0.05 -1.38 -13.07
CA LEU A 130 -0.18 -1.57 -14.52
C LEU A 130 -1.17 -2.69 -14.83
N ASN A 131 -1.07 -3.82 -14.12
CA ASN A 131 -1.91 -5.00 -14.30
C ASN A 131 -3.34 -4.87 -13.72
N GLY A 132 -3.67 -3.74 -13.07
CA GLY A 132 -5.03 -3.43 -12.66
C GLY A 132 -5.42 -3.90 -11.26
N VAL A 133 -4.48 -4.02 -10.30
CA VAL A 133 -4.82 -4.43 -8.93
C VAL A 133 -5.86 -3.52 -8.27
N MET A 134 -5.82 -2.21 -8.56
CA MET A 134 -6.80 -1.25 -8.01
C MET A 134 -8.18 -1.46 -8.62
N ASP A 135 -8.25 -1.66 -9.93
CA ASP A 135 -9.49 -1.96 -10.65
C ASP A 135 -10.11 -3.27 -10.14
N ALA A 136 -9.30 -4.33 -10.03
CA ALA A 136 -9.72 -5.62 -9.50
C ALA A 136 -10.23 -5.52 -8.05
N THR A 137 -9.61 -4.65 -7.22
CA THR A 137 -10.07 -4.40 -5.86
C THR A 137 -11.45 -3.76 -5.84
N VAL A 138 -11.67 -2.72 -6.66
CA VAL A 138 -12.97 -2.05 -6.79
C VAL A 138 -14.05 -3.02 -7.25
N GLU A 139 -13.80 -3.83 -8.29
CA GLU A 139 -14.77 -4.84 -8.76
C GLU A 139 -15.08 -5.87 -7.68
N LYS A 140 -14.07 -6.29 -6.90
CA LYS A 140 -14.28 -7.24 -5.81
C LYS A 140 -15.10 -6.64 -4.66
N MET A 141 -14.89 -5.34 -4.34
CA MET A 141 -15.72 -4.62 -3.37
C MET A 141 -17.17 -4.54 -3.83
N ILE A 142 -17.42 -4.26 -5.11
CA ILE A 142 -18.77 -4.25 -5.68
C ILE A 142 -19.41 -5.64 -5.56
N GLY A 143 -18.65 -6.70 -5.79
CA GLY A 143 -19.09 -8.07 -5.58
C GLY A 143 -19.48 -8.40 -4.13
N LEU A 144 -19.00 -7.61 -3.14
CA LEU A 144 -19.40 -7.69 -1.72
C LEU A 144 -20.54 -6.73 -1.35
N GLY A 145 -21.10 -5.99 -2.31
CA GLY A 145 -22.21 -5.07 -2.10
C GLY A 145 -21.86 -3.59 -2.07
N ALA A 146 -20.61 -3.21 -2.29
CA ALA A 146 -20.24 -1.79 -2.43
C ALA A 146 -20.87 -1.17 -3.69
N GLN A 147 -21.13 0.12 -3.64
CA GLN A 147 -21.53 0.92 -4.81
C GLN A 147 -20.35 1.75 -5.28
N ARG A 148 -20.04 1.67 -6.57
CA ARG A 148 -18.87 2.31 -7.18
C ARG A 148 -18.80 3.82 -6.85
N GLU A 149 -19.93 4.50 -6.95
CA GLU A 149 -20.10 5.93 -6.66
C GLU A 149 -19.94 6.31 -5.18
N ASN A 150 -19.86 5.32 -4.28
CA ASN A 150 -19.61 5.54 -2.86
C ASN A 150 -18.16 5.20 -2.46
N ILE A 151 -17.46 4.42 -3.29
CA ILE A 151 -16.09 3.99 -2.97
C ILE A 151 -15.13 5.19 -2.99
N VAL A 152 -14.39 5.35 -1.92
CA VAL A 152 -13.27 6.28 -1.77
C VAL A 152 -11.97 5.47 -1.78
N GLY A 153 -10.95 5.91 -2.52
CA GLY A 153 -9.62 5.32 -2.55
C GLY A 153 -8.55 6.32 -2.10
N VAL A 154 -7.74 5.96 -1.12
CA VAL A 154 -6.64 6.79 -0.63
C VAL A 154 -5.31 6.05 -0.76
N ILE A 155 -4.41 6.63 -1.56
CA ILE A 155 -3.03 6.19 -1.69
C ILE A 155 -2.24 6.73 -0.50
N GLY A 156 -1.56 5.84 0.23
CA GLY A 156 -0.71 6.21 1.35
C GLY A 156 0.70 6.64 0.93
N PRO A 157 1.63 6.73 1.92
CA PRO A 157 3.03 7.05 1.65
C PRO A 157 3.66 6.10 0.64
N SER A 158 4.24 6.65 -0.42
CA SER A 158 4.87 5.91 -1.51
C SER A 158 6.02 6.70 -2.12
N ILE A 159 6.82 6.11 -3.00
CA ILE A 159 7.90 6.82 -3.67
C ILE A 159 7.33 7.84 -4.65
N SER A 160 7.74 9.11 -4.54
CA SER A 160 7.30 10.17 -5.45
C SER A 160 8.11 10.21 -6.75
N GLN A 161 7.57 10.89 -7.77
CA GLN A 161 8.22 11.05 -9.07
C GLN A 161 9.69 11.53 -8.97
N LYS A 162 9.96 12.49 -8.11
CA LYS A 162 11.32 13.06 -7.93
C LYS A 162 12.36 12.03 -7.48
N SER A 163 11.92 10.93 -6.89
CA SER A 163 12.78 9.90 -6.31
C SER A 163 12.73 8.57 -7.07
N TYR A 164 11.85 8.44 -8.07
CA TYR A 164 11.63 7.18 -8.77
C TYR A 164 12.22 7.18 -10.18
N GLU A 165 13.55 7.16 -10.25
CA GLU A 165 14.27 7.00 -11.51
C GLU A 165 14.13 5.56 -12.04
N VAL A 166 13.80 5.42 -13.34
CA VAL A 166 13.57 4.15 -14.06
C VAL A 166 14.27 4.16 -15.41
N GLY A 167 14.48 2.97 -16.00
CA GLY A 167 15.07 2.82 -17.33
C GLY A 167 14.08 2.99 -18.48
N ALA A 168 14.59 2.96 -19.72
CA ALA A 168 13.75 3.09 -20.91
C ALA A 168 12.85 1.87 -21.12
N GLU A 169 13.29 0.68 -20.72
CA GLU A 169 12.50 -0.55 -20.75
C GLU A 169 11.22 -0.44 -19.90
N PHE A 170 11.33 0.23 -18.75
CA PHE A 170 10.20 0.46 -17.87
C PHE A 170 9.15 1.39 -18.53
N LEU A 171 9.59 2.45 -19.21
CA LEU A 171 8.70 3.29 -20.00
C LEU A 171 8.05 2.47 -21.13
N GLY A 172 8.81 1.58 -21.77
CA GLY A 172 8.32 0.70 -22.84
C GLY A 172 7.15 -0.17 -22.39
N ASP A 173 7.21 -0.76 -21.18
CA ASP A 173 6.12 -1.57 -20.62
C ASP A 173 4.82 -0.77 -20.48
N PHE A 174 4.90 0.48 -20.04
CA PHE A 174 3.73 1.37 -19.89
C PHE A 174 3.16 1.85 -21.23
N MET A 175 4.04 2.13 -22.21
CA MET A 175 3.62 2.53 -23.57
C MET A 175 2.98 1.37 -24.32
N TYR A 176 3.40 0.14 -24.08
CA TYR A 176 2.80 -1.05 -24.69
C TYR A 176 1.33 -1.20 -24.30
N GLU A 177 0.96 -0.85 -23.08
CA GLU A 177 -0.42 -0.88 -22.60
C GLU A 177 -1.24 0.32 -23.14
N ASP A 178 -0.67 1.53 -23.10
CA ASP A 178 -1.30 2.76 -23.61
C ASP A 178 -0.23 3.84 -23.82
N ASP A 179 -0.09 4.35 -25.04
CA ASP A 179 0.84 5.44 -25.39
C ASP A 179 0.65 6.70 -24.52
N GLN A 180 -0.56 6.96 -24.04
CA GLN A 180 -0.84 8.10 -23.17
C GLN A 180 -0.18 8.01 -21.80
N ASN A 181 0.30 6.84 -21.40
CA ASN A 181 1.04 6.66 -20.14
C ASN A 181 2.37 7.42 -20.10
N THR A 182 2.88 7.86 -21.25
CA THR A 182 4.07 8.74 -21.33
C THR A 182 3.95 9.99 -20.46
N ARG A 183 2.75 10.48 -20.21
CA ARG A 183 2.48 11.66 -19.36
C ARG A 183 2.90 11.50 -17.89
N PHE A 184 3.07 10.25 -17.41
CA PHE A 184 3.55 9.96 -16.05
C PHE A 184 5.07 9.88 -15.95
N PHE A 185 5.78 10.17 -17.03
CA PHE A 185 7.24 10.12 -17.10
C PHE A 185 7.81 11.50 -17.41
N ALA A 186 8.68 11.99 -16.54
CA ALA A 186 9.51 13.15 -16.82
C ALA A 186 10.90 12.70 -17.28
N ASN A 187 11.56 13.46 -18.15
CA ASN A 187 12.91 13.17 -18.60
C ASN A 187 13.88 13.23 -17.41
N GLY A 188 14.68 12.18 -17.25
CA GLY A 188 15.79 12.07 -16.31
C GLY A 188 17.15 12.29 -16.97
N GLN A 189 18.21 11.75 -16.37
CA GLN A 189 19.55 11.82 -16.92
C GLN A 189 19.85 10.63 -17.85
N LYS A 190 20.56 10.87 -18.96
CA LYS A 190 21.15 9.83 -19.82
C LYS A 190 20.22 8.67 -20.20
N GLY A 191 19.02 8.99 -20.71
CA GLY A 191 18.06 7.97 -21.17
C GLY A 191 17.29 7.28 -20.04
N LYS A 192 17.29 7.85 -18.85
CA LYS A 192 16.41 7.47 -17.74
C LYS A 192 15.25 8.45 -17.61
N TYR A 193 14.25 8.03 -16.85
CA TYR A 193 13.01 8.76 -16.65
C TYR A 193 12.66 8.81 -15.16
N GLN A 194 11.89 9.82 -14.77
CA GLN A 194 11.29 9.93 -13.44
C GLN A 194 9.81 9.55 -13.53
N PHE A 195 9.43 8.40 -12.95
CA PHE A 195 8.08 7.88 -13.05
C PHE A 195 7.20 8.39 -11.89
N ASP A 196 6.04 8.94 -12.24
CA ASP A 196 5.02 9.38 -11.29
C ASP A 196 4.08 8.22 -10.90
N LEU A 197 4.53 7.37 -9.99
CA LEU A 197 3.75 6.25 -9.48
C LEU A 197 2.46 6.72 -8.79
N PRO A 198 2.45 7.73 -7.87
CA PRO A 198 1.22 8.23 -7.29
C PRO A 198 0.26 8.85 -8.33
N GLY A 199 0.77 9.61 -9.28
CA GLY A 199 -0.05 10.19 -10.37
C GLY A 199 -0.69 9.12 -11.24
N TYR A 200 0.04 8.06 -11.57
CA TYR A 200 -0.50 6.89 -12.27
C TYR A 200 -1.57 6.18 -11.45
N GLY A 201 -1.31 5.94 -10.17
CA GLY A 201 -2.30 5.33 -9.25
C GLY A 201 -3.59 6.14 -9.16
N LEU A 202 -3.49 7.47 -8.98
CA LEU A 202 -4.65 8.36 -8.98
C LEU A 202 -5.43 8.31 -10.31
N HIS A 203 -4.71 8.21 -11.43
CA HIS A 203 -5.34 8.06 -12.75
C HIS A 203 -6.14 6.76 -12.83
N ARG A 204 -5.57 5.62 -12.42
CA ARG A 204 -6.25 4.32 -12.43
C ARG A 204 -7.49 4.32 -11.53
N LEU A 205 -7.39 4.86 -10.32
CA LEU A 205 -8.53 4.97 -9.40
C LEU A 205 -9.66 5.82 -9.98
N ARG A 206 -9.35 6.94 -10.62
CA ARG A 206 -10.35 7.79 -11.28
C ARG A 206 -10.96 7.10 -12.50
N ALA A 207 -10.16 6.39 -13.28
CA ALA A 207 -10.64 5.62 -14.43
C ALA A 207 -11.55 4.45 -13.99
N ALA A 208 -11.32 3.86 -12.81
CA ALA A 208 -12.23 2.89 -12.21
C ALA A 208 -13.59 3.49 -11.82
N GLY A 209 -13.78 4.81 -11.89
CA GLY A 209 -15.05 5.48 -11.67
C GLY A 209 -15.51 5.58 -10.23
N ILE A 210 -14.59 5.47 -9.26
CA ILE A 210 -14.90 5.61 -7.83
C ILE A 210 -15.20 7.07 -7.45
N LYS A 211 -15.86 7.29 -6.30
CA LYS A 211 -16.28 8.59 -5.78
C LYS A 211 -15.15 9.60 -5.66
N SER A 212 -14.04 9.19 -5.05
CA SER A 212 -12.84 10.03 -4.93
C SER A 212 -11.57 9.20 -4.88
N ALA A 213 -10.47 9.79 -5.38
CA ALA A 213 -9.14 9.21 -5.37
C ALA A 213 -8.14 10.26 -4.88
N GLU A 214 -7.47 9.98 -3.78
CA GLU A 214 -6.59 10.92 -3.10
C GLU A 214 -5.24 10.29 -2.75
N TRP A 215 -4.23 11.12 -2.51
CA TRP A 215 -2.90 10.71 -2.07
C TRP A 215 -2.48 11.53 -0.85
N THR A 216 -1.88 10.87 0.14
CA THR A 216 -1.42 11.53 1.38
C THR A 216 -0.26 12.51 1.18
N GLY A 217 0.34 12.58 -0.03
CA GLY A 217 1.41 13.52 -0.36
C GLY A 217 2.79 13.17 0.22
N HIS A 218 2.96 12.00 0.83
CA HIS A 218 4.20 11.62 1.50
C HIS A 218 5.11 10.76 0.60
N CYS A 219 6.38 11.16 0.48
CA CYS A 219 7.39 10.40 -0.23
C CYS A 219 8.22 9.55 0.73
N THR A 220 8.19 8.22 0.56
CA THR A 220 8.92 7.28 1.41
C THR A 220 10.44 7.39 1.28
N TYR A 221 10.95 7.73 0.09
CA TYR A 221 12.37 7.91 -0.14
C TYR A 221 12.93 9.17 0.52
N SER A 222 12.20 10.29 0.46
CA SER A 222 12.70 11.60 0.90
C SER A 222 12.69 11.80 2.42
N ASP A 223 11.93 11.00 3.17
CA ASP A 223 11.88 11.11 4.63
C ASP A 223 12.30 9.79 5.32
N PRO A 224 13.60 9.58 5.55
CA PRO A 224 14.12 8.39 6.24
C PRO A 224 13.72 8.32 7.72
N ASN A 225 13.29 9.43 8.32
CA ASN A 225 12.86 9.46 9.71
C ASN A 225 11.48 8.84 9.92
N LEU A 226 10.62 8.92 8.90
CA LEU A 226 9.25 8.40 8.95
C LEU A 226 9.08 7.10 8.19
N PHE A 227 9.87 6.83 7.14
CA PHE A 227 9.58 5.73 6.23
C PHE A 227 10.79 4.84 5.93
N TYR A 228 10.54 3.54 5.79
CA TYR A 228 11.44 2.65 5.08
C TYR A 228 11.30 2.89 3.57
N SER A 229 12.38 2.66 2.81
CA SER A 229 12.38 2.78 1.36
C SER A 229 13.32 1.73 0.75
N TYR A 230 12.78 0.90 -0.12
CA TYR A 230 13.56 -0.06 -0.89
C TYR A 230 14.59 0.63 -1.81
N ARG A 231 14.19 1.72 -2.49
CA ARG A 231 15.08 2.50 -3.36
C ARG A 231 16.25 3.08 -2.58
N ARG A 232 16.02 3.59 -1.38
CA ARG A 232 17.08 4.11 -0.53
C ARG A 232 18.02 2.98 -0.08
N THR A 233 17.49 1.83 0.29
CA THR A 233 18.26 0.62 0.61
C THR A 233 19.20 0.22 -0.54
N CYS A 234 18.69 0.24 -1.79
CA CYS A 234 19.52 -0.03 -2.97
C CYS A 234 20.65 1.00 -3.15
N HIS A 235 20.38 2.28 -2.92
CA HIS A 235 21.39 3.33 -3.03
C HIS A 235 22.45 3.25 -1.92
N GLU A 236 22.06 2.83 -0.72
CA GLU A 236 22.93 2.67 0.45
C GLU A 236 23.63 1.31 0.47
N ASN A 237 23.33 0.40 -0.46
CA ASN A 237 23.80 -0.98 -0.50
C ASN A 237 23.55 -1.74 0.83
N ALA A 238 22.44 -1.46 1.50
CA ALA A 238 22.05 -2.15 2.71
C ALA A 238 21.54 -3.58 2.40
N ALA A 239 21.74 -4.51 3.34
CA ALA A 239 21.47 -5.94 3.12
C ALA A 239 19.98 -6.29 3.03
N ASP A 240 19.10 -5.54 3.72
CA ASP A 240 17.64 -5.72 3.74
C ASP A 240 16.98 -4.41 4.20
N TYR A 241 15.66 -4.39 4.26
CA TYR A 241 14.86 -3.20 4.60
C TYR A 241 13.59 -3.56 5.37
N GLY A 242 13.13 -2.63 6.21
CA GLY A 242 11.84 -2.74 6.89
C GLY A 242 10.66 -2.50 5.95
N ARG A 243 9.50 -3.04 6.31
CA ARG A 243 8.23 -2.82 5.59
C ARG A 243 7.28 -2.07 6.53
N LEU A 244 6.77 -0.95 6.02
CA LEU A 244 5.65 -0.22 6.62
C LEU A 244 4.38 -1.05 6.50
N ILE A 245 3.39 -0.76 7.34
CA ILE A 245 2.06 -1.34 7.21
C ILE A 245 1.01 -0.24 7.09
N SER A 246 0.02 -0.47 6.25
CA SER A 246 -1.17 0.37 6.11
C SER A 246 -2.40 -0.48 6.35
N THR A 247 -3.32 0.00 7.18
CA THR A 247 -4.45 -0.81 7.65
C THR A 247 -5.77 -0.05 7.59
N ILE A 248 -6.86 -0.80 7.40
CA ILE A 248 -8.25 -0.31 7.49
C ILE A 248 -9.14 -1.38 8.10
N SER A 249 -10.12 -0.98 8.91
CA SER A 249 -11.16 -1.85 9.47
C SER A 249 -12.51 -1.15 9.51
N LEU A 250 -13.58 -1.95 9.52
CA LEU A 250 -14.96 -1.50 9.73
C LEU A 250 -15.21 -1.12 11.20
#